data_a5af3c826e4bfc2242a2734be449ff06
#
_entry.id   a5af3c826e4bfc2242a2734be449ff06
#
_cell.length_a   1.000
_cell.length_b   1.000
_cell.length_c   1.000
_cell.angle_alpha   90.00
_cell.angle_beta   90.00
_cell.angle_gamma   90.00
#
_symmetry.space_group_name_H-M   'P 1'
#
loop_
_entity.id
_entity.type
_entity.pdbx_description
1 polymer ?
#
loop_
_entity_poly.entity_id
_entity_poly.type
_entity_poly.pdbx_seq_one_letter_code
_entity_poly.pdbx_strand_id
1 'polypeptide(L)'
;MAPEYCMSGLISSKSDVYSFGVVLLEIISGKENAKFCREIESGYSLLIYIWELWRAGRSLELVDEAVAASCDSNQNLVRFINIGLLCVQESAEDRPSMSDVLHMLESTANMPLPVPKKPPCYEIGNQPNLEASQQSTILDHEVGSNIELTPR
;
A
#
# COMPACT_ATOMS: atom_id res chain seq x y z
N MET A 1 -3.15 2.19 1.75
CA MET A 1 -2.90 2.57 3.17
C MET A 1 -1.74 1.76 3.71
N ALA A 2 -0.90 2.40 4.50
CA ALA A 2 0.21 1.72 5.14
C ALA A 2 -0.29 0.66 6.15
N PRO A 3 0.41 -0.49 6.29
CA PRO A 3 0.00 -1.58 7.17
C PRO A 3 -0.25 -1.17 8.61
N GLU A 4 0.64 -0.39 9.19
CA GLU A 4 0.55 0.09 10.56
C GLU A 4 -0.64 1.05 10.77
N TYR A 5 -1.02 1.81 9.75
CA TYR A 5 -2.20 2.67 9.81
C TYR A 5 -3.49 1.84 9.88
N CYS A 6 -3.58 0.77 9.10
CA CYS A 6 -4.73 -0.15 9.15
C CYS A 6 -4.88 -0.85 10.51
N MET A 7 -3.76 -1.17 11.17
CA MET A 7 -3.75 -1.93 12.43
C MET A 7 -3.91 -1.05 13.68
N SER A 8 -3.35 0.14 13.69
CA SER A 8 -3.27 0.99 14.89
C SER A 8 -3.74 2.42 14.71
N GLY A 9 -4.07 2.84 13.50
CA GLY A 9 -4.44 4.22 13.17
C GLY A 9 -3.32 5.25 13.38
N LEU A 10 -2.09 4.78 13.63
CA LEU A 10 -0.94 5.65 13.85
C LEU A 10 -0.41 6.18 12.52
N ILE A 11 -0.39 7.50 12.39
CA ILE A 11 0.21 8.20 11.27
C ILE A 11 1.66 8.50 11.63
N SER A 12 2.60 8.07 10.78
CA SER A 12 4.02 8.35 10.91
C SER A 12 4.58 8.84 9.58
N SER A 13 5.79 9.42 9.60
CA SER A 13 6.51 9.77 8.37
C SER A 13 6.74 8.56 7.45
N LYS A 14 6.85 7.36 8.02
CA LYS A 14 6.98 6.11 7.28
C LYS A 14 5.68 5.66 6.61
N SER A 15 4.52 6.06 7.14
CA SER A 15 3.22 5.87 6.47
C SER A 15 3.11 6.73 5.21
N ASP A 16 3.65 7.95 5.24
CA ASP A 16 3.72 8.82 4.07
C ASP A 16 4.66 8.26 3.00
N VAL A 17 5.79 7.68 3.40
CA VAL A 17 6.70 6.97 2.50
C VAL A 17 5.98 5.81 1.80
N TYR A 18 5.20 5.03 2.53
CA TYR A 18 4.41 3.94 1.95
C TYR A 18 3.41 4.46 0.90
N SER A 19 2.66 5.50 1.24
CA SER A 19 1.70 6.11 0.32
C SER A 19 2.38 6.68 -0.93
N PHE A 20 3.53 7.31 -0.77
CA PHE A 20 4.36 7.76 -1.89
C PHE A 20 4.77 6.61 -2.80
N GLY A 21 5.22 5.49 -2.22
CA GLY A 21 5.61 4.30 -2.98
C GLY A 21 4.46 3.72 -3.79
N VAL A 22 3.25 3.65 -3.21
CA VAL A 22 2.05 3.21 -3.94
C VAL A 22 1.78 4.11 -5.14
N VAL A 23 1.74 5.43 -4.95
CA VAL A 23 1.50 6.40 -6.02
C VAL A 23 2.57 6.30 -7.12
N LEU A 24 3.83 6.18 -6.75
CA LEU A 24 4.93 6.03 -7.70
C LEU A 24 4.75 4.78 -8.58
N LEU A 25 4.42 3.65 -7.97
CA LEU A 25 4.20 2.39 -8.69
C LEU A 25 2.93 2.42 -9.54
N GLU A 26 1.87 3.09 -9.10
CA GLU A 26 0.66 3.32 -9.88
C GLU A 26 0.95 4.17 -11.14
N ILE A 27 1.71 5.25 -10.99
CA ILE A 27 2.11 6.10 -12.12
C ILE A 27 2.92 5.31 -13.14
N ILE A 28 3.94 4.58 -12.69
CA ILE A 28 4.82 3.81 -13.58
C ILE A 28 4.06 2.73 -14.33
N SER A 29 3.12 2.06 -13.67
CA SER A 29 2.34 0.97 -14.27
C SER A 29 1.11 1.42 -15.05
N GLY A 30 0.67 2.67 -14.88
CA GLY A 30 -0.60 3.14 -15.42
C GLY A 30 -1.84 2.46 -14.81
N LYS A 31 -1.68 1.77 -13.66
CA LYS A 31 -2.72 0.98 -13.01
C LYS A 31 -3.00 1.50 -11.61
N GLU A 32 -4.26 1.54 -11.23
CA GLU A 32 -4.67 1.85 -9.86
C GLU A 32 -4.69 0.57 -9.02
N ASN A 33 -4.02 0.59 -7.87
CA ASN A 33 -3.96 -0.57 -6.96
C ASN A 33 -5.36 -1.08 -6.56
N ALA A 34 -6.26 -0.16 -6.22
CA ALA A 34 -7.63 -0.50 -5.82
C ALA A 34 -8.47 -1.16 -6.94
N LYS A 35 -8.29 -0.75 -8.19
CA LYS A 35 -8.95 -1.37 -9.35
C LYS A 35 -8.33 -2.72 -9.66
N PHE A 36 -7.02 -2.80 -9.68
CA PHE A 36 -6.28 -4.02 -9.96
C PHE A 36 -6.68 -5.17 -9.03
N CYS A 37 -6.82 -4.87 -7.75
CA CYS A 37 -7.26 -5.86 -6.76
C CYS A 37 -8.70 -6.38 -7.01
N ARG A 38 -9.57 -5.57 -7.62
CA ARG A 38 -10.97 -5.95 -7.91
C ARG A 38 -11.12 -6.73 -9.22
N GLU A 39 -10.26 -6.46 -10.19
CA GLU A 39 -10.34 -7.03 -11.54
C GLU A 39 -9.71 -8.42 -11.64
N ILE A 40 -8.78 -8.74 -10.74
CA ILE A 40 -8.10 -10.03 -10.73
C ILE A 40 -8.76 -10.95 -9.70
N GLU A 41 -9.39 -12.02 -10.17
CA GLU A 41 -10.03 -13.05 -9.34
C GLU A 41 -9.07 -13.74 -8.34
N SER A 42 -7.78 -13.62 -8.54
CA SER A 42 -6.75 -14.23 -7.69
C SER A 42 -6.45 -13.49 -6.39
N GLY A 43 -7.07 -12.33 -6.15
CA GLY A 43 -6.84 -11.55 -4.92
C GLY A 43 -5.44 -10.92 -4.80
N TYR A 44 -4.63 -10.97 -5.84
CA TYR A 44 -3.30 -10.37 -5.84
C TYR A 44 -3.38 -8.85 -5.89
N SER A 45 -2.64 -8.18 -5.01
CA SER A 45 -2.48 -6.73 -5.10
C SER A 45 -1.53 -6.36 -6.23
N LEU A 46 -1.68 -5.14 -6.76
CA LEU A 46 -0.76 -4.58 -7.74
C LEU A 46 0.69 -4.62 -7.24
N LEU A 47 0.91 -4.34 -5.95
CA LEU A 47 2.25 -4.32 -5.35
C LEU A 47 2.94 -5.69 -5.39
N ILE A 48 2.19 -6.77 -5.14
CA ILE A 48 2.71 -8.14 -5.24
C ILE A 48 3.03 -8.48 -6.69
N TYR A 49 2.16 -8.12 -7.62
CA TYR A 49 2.38 -8.33 -9.05
C TYR A 49 3.65 -7.63 -9.54
N ILE A 50 3.84 -6.36 -9.14
CA ILE A 50 5.04 -5.59 -9.47
C ILE A 50 6.29 -6.24 -8.87
N TRP A 51 6.23 -6.67 -7.62
CA TRP A 51 7.36 -7.31 -6.95
C TRP A 51 7.76 -8.64 -7.62
N GLU A 52 6.79 -9.44 -8.06
CA GLU A 52 7.05 -10.68 -8.79
C GLU A 52 7.73 -10.42 -10.14
N LEU A 53 7.26 -9.45 -10.92
CA LEU A 53 7.91 -9.03 -12.16
C LEU A 53 9.32 -8.50 -11.92
N TRP A 54 9.50 -7.70 -10.88
CA TRP A 54 10.81 -7.18 -10.51
C TRP A 54 11.77 -8.32 -10.15
N ARG A 55 11.33 -9.26 -9.35
CA ARG A 55 12.13 -10.44 -8.95
C ARG A 55 12.49 -11.34 -10.14
N ALA A 56 11.62 -11.43 -11.12
CA ALA A 56 11.86 -12.19 -12.34
C ALA A 56 12.75 -11.45 -13.38
N GLY A 57 13.18 -10.22 -13.09
CA GLY A 57 13.93 -9.39 -14.03
C GLY A 57 13.08 -8.83 -15.18
N ARG A 58 11.76 -8.81 -15.03
CA ARG A 58 10.76 -8.43 -16.06
C ARG A 58 10.06 -7.11 -15.75
N SER A 59 10.67 -6.25 -14.97
CA SER A 59 10.07 -5.00 -14.49
C SER A 59 9.58 -4.07 -15.61
N LEU A 60 10.26 -4.08 -16.76
CA LEU A 60 9.90 -3.21 -17.89
C LEU A 60 8.57 -3.60 -18.56
N GLU A 61 8.10 -4.82 -18.38
CA GLU A 61 6.79 -5.26 -18.91
C GLU A 61 5.62 -4.58 -18.20
N LEU A 62 5.86 -4.05 -17.02
CA LEU A 62 4.89 -3.32 -16.22
C LEU A 62 4.68 -1.89 -16.68
N VAL A 63 5.70 -1.26 -17.28
CA VAL A 63 5.75 0.18 -17.52
C VAL A 63 4.71 0.60 -18.54
N ASP A 64 3.93 1.62 -18.19
CA ASP A 64 2.98 2.25 -19.10
C ASP A 64 3.69 2.88 -20.30
N GLU A 65 3.09 2.78 -21.49
CA GLU A 65 3.70 3.26 -22.74
C GLU A 65 4.00 4.76 -22.70
N ALA A 66 3.13 5.56 -22.09
CA ALA A 66 3.35 7.00 -21.96
C ALA A 66 4.52 7.33 -21.05
N VAL A 67 4.70 6.56 -19.98
CA VAL A 67 5.84 6.69 -19.06
C VAL A 67 7.12 6.23 -19.74
N ALA A 68 7.08 5.12 -20.44
CA ALA A 68 8.23 4.61 -21.22
C ALA A 68 8.69 5.62 -22.28
N ALA A 69 7.76 6.28 -22.97
CA ALA A 69 8.05 7.30 -23.96
C ALA A 69 8.65 8.58 -23.38
N SER A 70 8.34 8.89 -22.11
CA SER A 70 8.83 10.09 -21.43
C SER A 70 10.15 9.91 -20.70
N CYS A 71 10.65 8.68 -20.60
CA CYS A 71 11.87 8.37 -19.86
C CYS A 71 13.01 8.00 -20.80
N ASP A 72 14.13 8.70 -20.65
CA ASP A 72 15.30 8.53 -21.56
C ASP A 72 16.06 7.20 -21.36
N SER A 73 15.80 6.48 -20.25
CA SER A 73 16.55 5.30 -19.90
C SER A 73 15.73 4.21 -19.20
N ASN A 74 15.75 3.01 -19.74
CA ASN A 74 15.17 1.84 -19.10
C ASN A 74 15.80 1.53 -17.73
N GLN A 75 17.05 1.86 -17.52
CA GLN A 75 17.73 1.69 -16.23
C GLN A 75 17.11 2.59 -15.15
N ASN A 76 16.74 3.82 -15.51
CA ASN A 76 16.04 4.72 -14.58
C ASN A 76 14.65 4.20 -14.22
N LEU A 77 13.93 3.63 -15.18
CA LEU A 77 12.61 3.03 -14.92
C LEU A 77 12.70 1.85 -13.94
N VAL A 78 13.62 0.94 -14.17
CA VAL A 78 13.88 -0.18 -13.24
C VAL A 78 14.28 0.33 -11.86
N ARG A 79 15.10 1.36 -11.80
CA ARG A 79 15.51 2.01 -10.56
C ARG A 79 14.31 2.61 -9.81
N PHE A 80 13.41 3.32 -10.50
CA PHE A 80 12.22 3.91 -9.88
C PHE A 80 11.25 2.84 -9.37
N ILE A 81 11.10 1.73 -10.08
CA ILE A 81 10.33 0.57 -9.59
C ILE A 81 10.97 0.02 -8.31
N ASN A 82 12.28 -0.13 -8.27
CA ASN A 82 12.99 -0.59 -7.07
C ASN A 82 12.78 0.36 -5.88
N ILE A 83 12.86 1.65 -6.09
CA ILE A 83 12.61 2.68 -5.06
C ILE A 83 11.16 2.58 -4.56
N GLY A 84 10.19 2.46 -5.46
CA GLY A 84 8.78 2.27 -5.10
C GLY A 84 8.57 1.03 -4.23
N LEU A 85 9.18 -0.10 -4.59
CA LEU A 85 9.11 -1.34 -3.80
C LEU A 85 9.77 -1.19 -2.42
N LEU A 86 10.86 -0.44 -2.29
CA LEU A 86 11.46 -0.14 -0.99
C LEU A 86 10.52 0.69 -0.10
N CYS A 87 9.78 1.62 -0.68
CA CYS A 87 8.82 2.45 0.05
C CYS A 87 7.62 1.67 0.58
N VAL A 88 7.21 0.59 -0.08
CA VAL A 88 6.01 -0.20 0.27
C VAL A 88 6.33 -1.46 1.06
N GLN A 89 7.48 -1.52 1.73
CA GLN A 89 7.83 -2.64 2.62
C GLN A 89 6.80 -2.78 3.75
N GLU A 90 6.54 -4.01 4.19
CA GLU A 90 5.58 -4.30 5.25
C GLU A 90 5.95 -3.60 6.56
N SER A 91 7.18 -3.79 7.02
CA SER A 91 7.68 -3.10 8.21
C SER A 91 8.06 -1.66 7.90
N ALA A 92 7.57 -0.72 8.71
CA ALA A 92 7.92 0.69 8.62
C ALA A 92 9.44 0.92 8.79
N GLU A 93 10.11 0.11 9.59
CA GLU A 93 11.56 0.20 9.81
C GLU A 93 12.37 -0.17 8.57
N ASP A 94 11.85 -1.06 7.73
CA ASP A 94 12.50 -1.47 6.48
C ASP A 94 12.36 -0.42 5.37
N ARG A 95 11.46 0.55 5.52
CA ARG A 95 11.26 1.62 4.54
C ARG A 95 12.31 2.71 4.71
N PRO A 96 12.80 3.30 3.60
CA PRO A 96 13.66 4.48 3.67
C PRO A 96 12.93 5.67 4.27
N SER A 97 13.65 6.67 4.74
CA SER A 97 13.10 7.99 5.02
C SER A 97 12.80 8.74 3.73
N MET A 98 11.96 9.81 3.76
CA MET A 98 11.76 10.64 2.55
C MET A 98 13.04 11.31 2.08
N SER A 99 13.96 11.65 2.98
CA SER A 99 15.28 12.16 2.61
C SER A 99 16.10 11.13 1.84
N ASP A 100 16.06 9.86 2.27
CA ASP A 100 16.72 8.77 1.55
C ASP A 100 16.09 8.53 0.19
N VAL A 101 14.75 8.58 0.10
CA VAL A 101 14.01 8.45 -1.16
C VAL A 101 14.44 9.53 -2.15
N LEU A 102 14.47 10.79 -1.70
CA LEU A 102 14.89 11.91 -2.53
C LEU A 102 16.33 11.71 -3.02
N HIS A 103 17.24 11.33 -2.12
CA HIS A 103 18.63 11.04 -2.48
C HIS A 103 18.75 9.90 -3.50
N MET A 104 17.96 8.83 -3.34
CA MET A 104 17.93 7.72 -4.28
C MET A 104 17.37 8.13 -5.66
N LEU A 105 16.39 9.02 -5.70
CA LEU A 105 15.81 9.54 -6.96
C LEU A 105 16.77 10.47 -7.71
N GLU A 106 17.52 11.29 -6.98
CA GLU A 106 18.48 12.23 -7.56
C GLU A 106 19.81 11.57 -7.96
N SER A 107 20.13 10.43 -7.38
CA SER A 107 21.37 9.72 -7.63
C SER A 107 21.39 9.10 -9.03
N THR A 108 22.59 8.98 -9.59
CA THR A 108 22.81 8.35 -10.90
C THR A 108 22.40 6.87 -10.89
N ALA A 109 22.01 6.34 -12.05
CA ALA A 109 21.58 4.96 -12.24
C ALA A 109 22.61 3.90 -11.76
N ASN A 110 23.87 4.28 -11.63
CA ASN A 110 24.95 3.38 -11.21
C ASN A 110 25.08 3.22 -9.69
N MET A 111 24.36 4.00 -8.89
CA MET A 111 24.39 3.86 -7.44
C MET A 111 23.56 2.65 -7.01
N PRO A 112 24.15 1.66 -6.28
CA PRO A 112 23.42 0.48 -5.87
C PRO A 112 22.31 0.84 -4.88
N LEU A 113 21.15 0.21 -5.05
CA LEU A 113 20.01 0.32 -4.13
C LEU A 113 19.90 -0.96 -3.30
N PRO A 114 19.32 -0.86 -2.09
CA PRO A 114 18.94 -2.04 -1.32
C PRO A 114 18.01 -2.95 -2.11
N VAL A 115 18.00 -4.24 -1.78
CA VAL A 115 17.09 -5.22 -2.36
C VAL A 115 15.74 -5.14 -1.64
N PRO A 116 14.62 -4.85 -2.32
CA PRO A 116 13.32 -4.83 -1.68
C PRO A 116 12.88 -6.24 -1.27
N LYS A 117 12.21 -6.32 -0.13
CA LYS A 117 11.53 -7.51 0.36
C LYS A 117 10.10 -7.57 -0.22
N LYS A 118 9.44 -8.72 -0.06
CA LYS A 118 8.05 -8.88 -0.48
C LYS A 118 7.14 -7.83 0.18
N PRO A 119 6.31 -7.11 -0.59
CA PRO A 119 5.31 -6.21 -0.04
C PRO A 119 4.25 -6.95 0.79
N PRO A 120 3.51 -6.26 1.67
CA PRO A 120 2.41 -6.87 2.40
C PRO A 120 1.33 -7.36 1.44
N CYS A 121 0.81 -8.56 1.72
CA CYS A 121 -0.30 -9.15 1.00
C CYS A 121 -1.56 -8.97 1.85
N TYR A 122 -2.42 -8.03 1.50
CA TYR A 122 -3.75 -7.93 2.09
C TYR A 122 -4.73 -8.66 1.19
N GLU A 123 -5.30 -9.75 1.70
CA GLU A 123 -6.47 -10.36 1.09
C GLU A 123 -7.66 -9.41 1.27
N ILE A 124 -8.23 -8.94 0.17
CA ILE A 124 -9.48 -8.18 0.18
C ILE A 124 -10.59 -9.19 0.49
N GLY A 125 -10.82 -9.47 1.75
CA GLY A 125 -11.82 -10.45 2.16
C GLY A 125 -12.11 -10.51 3.65
N ASN A 126 -11.18 -10.03 4.49
CA ASN A 126 -11.36 -10.00 5.93
C ASN A 126 -11.35 -8.55 6.45
N GLN A 127 -12.32 -7.75 6.02
CA GLN A 127 -12.74 -6.68 6.91
C GLN A 127 -13.52 -7.34 8.04
N PRO A 128 -13.09 -7.24 9.31
CA PRO A 128 -13.96 -7.57 10.41
C PRO A 128 -15.18 -6.66 10.28
N ASN A 129 -16.33 -7.28 10.18
CA ASN A 129 -17.61 -6.61 10.13
C ASN A 129 -17.70 -5.62 11.30
N LEU A 130 -17.44 -4.35 11.06
CA LEU A 130 -17.67 -3.26 12.01
C LEU A 130 -19.16 -3.06 12.30
N GLU A 131 -20.04 -3.75 11.57
CA GLU A 131 -21.50 -3.67 11.77
C GLU A 131 -21.97 -4.44 13.01
N ALA A 132 -21.21 -5.43 13.51
CA ALA A 132 -21.60 -6.20 14.69
C ALA A 132 -21.41 -5.41 16.02
N SER A 133 -20.59 -4.37 16.01
CA SER A 133 -20.32 -3.58 17.22
C SER A 133 -21.35 -2.46 17.47
N GLN A 134 -22.13 -2.10 16.46
CA GLN A 134 -23.15 -1.05 16.61
C GLN A 134 -24.51 -1.56 17.06
N GLN A 135 -24.81 -2.86 16.83
CA GLN A 135 -26.07 -3.44 17.28
C GLN A 135 -26.10 -3.80 18.76
N SER A 136 -24.98 -4.05 19.40
CA SER A 136 -24.94 -4.35 20.83
C SER A 136 -25.13 -3.10 21.72
N THR A 137 -24.80 -1.92 21.23
CA THR A 137 -24.94 -0.67 22.00
C THR A 137 -26.37 -0.13 22.01
N ILE A 138 -27.21 -0.52 21.04
CA ILE A 138 -28.59 -0.08 20.94
C ILE A 138 -29.51 -0.89 21.88
N LEU A 139 -29.19 -2.16 22.10
CA LEU A 139 -29.96 -3.04 22.96
C LEU A 139 -29.79 -2.73 24.44
N ASP A 140 -28.65 -2.25 24.88
CA ASP A 140 -28.41 -1.86 26.27
C ASP A 140 -29.10 -0.54 26.66
N HIS A 141 -29.44 0.29 25.67
CA HIS A 141 -30.13 1.56 25.94
C HIS A 141 -31.66 1.42 26.13
N GLU A 142 -32.26 0.37 25.53
CA GLU A 142 -33.71 0.13 25.70
C GLU A 142 -34.07 -0.57 27.00
N VAL A 143 -33.13 -1.34 27.58
CA VAL A 143 -33.38 -2.03 28.86
C VAL A 143 -33.36 -1.07 30.07
N GLY A 144 -32.70 0.07 29.94
CA GLY A 144 -32.61 1.10 30.99
C GLY A 144 -33.86 1.95 31.16
N SER A 145 -34.76 2.00 30.18
CA SER A 145 -35.95 2.85 30.23
C SER A 145 -37.19 2.19 30.85
N ASN A 146 -37.14 0.88 31.12
CA ASN A 146 -38.29 0.13 31.67
C ASN A 146 -38.28 -0.01 33.18
N ILE A 147 -37.36 0.61 33.91
CA ILE A 147 -37.22 0.49 35.37
C ILE A 147 -37.92 1.62 36.11
N GLU A 148 -38.46 2.61 35.41
CA GLU A 148 -38.93 3.86 36.02
C GLU A 148 -40.42 3.97 36.19
N LEU A 149 -41.17 2.91 36.22
CA LEU A 149 -42.61 3.00 36.40
C LEU A 149 -43.12 2.01 37.43
N THR A 150 -43.01 2.35 38.68
CA THR A 150 -43.94 1.92 39.68
C THR A 150 -44.48 3.16 40.42
N PRO A 151 -45.53 3.78 39.92
CA PRO A 151 -46.27 4.64 40.75
C PRO A 151 -47.17 3.79 41.66
N ARG A 152 -47.38 4.28 42.72
CA ARG A 152 -48.50 3.79 43.52
C ARG A 152 -49.80 4.15 42.89
#